data_2387fcdb81864dfa1ad1ba121888566a
#
_entry.id   2387fcdb81864dfa1ad1ba121888566a
#
_cell.length_a   1.000
_cell.length_b   1.000
_cell.length_c   1.000
_cell.angle_alpha   90.00
_cell.angle_beta   90.00
_cell.angle_gamma   90.00
#
_symmetry.space_group_name_H-M   'P 1'
#
loop_
_entity.id
_entity.type
_entity.pdbx_description
1 polymer ?
#
loop_
_entity_poly.entity_id
_entity_poly.type
_entity_poly.pdbx_seq_one_letter_code
_entity_poly.pdbx_strand_id
1 'polypeptide(L)'
;MKCETFNLQNEIAKYYNDGRIYNYDLVFVTDLWLEEPTLTKVAKDKKIKDKFYVFDHHKSALEGNFNKYPFTTIRIEDEKGLCSGTSLFYEYLIKEGYLDSSHIGVYDFSELTRKYDTWEWKTKYNDEMPHELTLLFDSVG
;
A
#
# COMPACT_ATOMS: atom_id res chain seq x y z
N MET A 1 3.20 21.79 -11.60
CA MET A 1 4.31 20.82 -11.39
C MET A 1 4.04 19.59 -12.24
N LYS A 2 4.94 19.15 -13.11
CA LYS A 2 4.76 17.88 -13.83
C LYS A 2 4.97 16.78 -12.81
N CYS A 3 3.91 16.05 -12.49
CA CYS A 3 4.03 14.80 -11.75
C CYS A 3 4.90 13.87 -12.62
N GLU A 4 6.15 13.65 -12.22
CA GLU A 4 6.94 12.60 -12.84
C GLU A 4 6.26 11.29 -12.49
N THR A 5 5.93 10.53 -13.52
CA THR A 5 5.31 9.21 -13.33
C THR A 5 6.29 8.36 -12.53
N PHE A 6 6.04 8.19 -11.24
CA PHE A 6 6.86 7.35 -10.38
C PHE A 6 6.81 5.91 -10.89
N ASN A 7 7.95 5.40 -11.32
CA ASN A 7 8.05 4.02 -11.79
C ASN A 7 8.59 3.14 -10.67
N LEU A 8 7.71 2.57 -9.88
CA LEU A 8 8.03 1.70 -8.76
C LEU A 8 8.94 0.53 -9.14
N GLN A 9 8.73 -0.07 -10.33
CA GLN A 9 9.56 -1.19 -10.81
C GLN A 9 11.03 -0.75 -10.94
N ASN A 10 11.25 0.44 -11.48
CA ASN A 10 12.61 0.99 -11.63
C ASN A 10 13.23 1.32 -10.27
N GLU A 11 12.46 1.85 -9.32
CA GLU A 11 12.96 2.14 -7.98
C GLU A 11 13.35 0.85 -7.24
N ILE A 12 12.48 -0.14 -7.22
CA ILE A 12 12.81 -1.45 -6.62
C ILE A 12 14.03 -2.08 -7.30
N ALA A 13 14.11 -2.00 -8.64
CA ALA A 13 15.28 -2.50 -9.37
C ALA A 13 16.58 -1.80 -8.97
N LYS A 14 16.57 -0.47 -8.77
CA LYS A 14 17.74 0.29 -8.27
C LYS A 14 18.17 -0.22 -6.89
N TYR A 15 17.23 -0.35 -5.93
CA TYR A 15 17.53 -0.83 -4.58
C TYR A 15 18.11 -2.25 -4.58
N TYR A 16 17.67 -3.10 -5.52
CA TYR A 16 18.28 -4.43 -5.71
C TYR A 16 19.68 -4.34 -6.31
N ASN A 17 19.86 -3.52 -7.37
CA ASN A 17 21.10 -3.48 -8.14
C ASN A 17 22.27 -2.89 -7.34
N ASP A 18 22.00 -1.92 -6.48
CA ASP A 18 23.01 -1.30 -5.61
C ASP A 18 23.08 -1.95 -4.21
N GLY A 19 22.26 -2.97 -3.97
CA GLY A 19 22.27 -3.75 -2.72
C GLY A 19 21.61 -3.04 -1.54
N ARG A 20 21.07 -1.85 -1.69
CA ARG A 20 20.42 -1.09 -0.59
C ARG A 20 19.27 -1.83 0.04
N ILE A 21 18.51 -2.61 -0.75
CA ILE A 21 17.34 -3.35 -0.25
C ILE A 21 17.69 -4.30 0.92
N TYR A 22 18.93 -4.77 0.99
CA TYR A 22 19.37 -5.68 2.04
C TYR A 22 19.63 -4.99 3.38
N ASN A 23 19.73 -3.66 3.40
CA ASN A 23 20.02 -2.86 4.59
C ASN A 23 18.75 -2.54 5.40
N TYR A 24 17.57 -2.88 4.91
CA TYR A 24 16.30 -2.65 5.59
C TYR A 24 15.85 -3.91 6.32
N ASP A 25 15.28 -3.73 7.52
CA ASP A 25 14.67 -4.80 8.29
C ASP A 25 13.32 -5.20 7.71
N LEU A 26 12.55 -4.22 7.21
CA LEU A 26 11.25 -4.42 6.56
C LEU A 26 11.14 -3.51 5.34
N VAL A 27 10.47 -3.98 4.32
CA VAL A 27 10.16 -3.24 3.09
C VAL A 27 8.66 -3.38 2.82
N PHE A 28 7.98 -2.25 2.77
CA PHE A 28 6.55 -2.18 2.49
C PHE A 28 6.28 -1.45 1.18
N VAL A 29 5.38 -1.98 0.39
CA VAL A 29 4.83 -1.35 -0.81
C VAL A 29 3.32 -1.27 -0.62
N THR A 30 2.77 -0.07 -0.68
CA THR A 30 1.33 0.17 -0.47
C THR A 30 0.72 0.92 -1.64
N ASP A 31 -0.51 0.58 -2.02
CA ASP A 31 -1.30 1.20 -3.10
C ASP A 31 -0.65 1.16 -4.48
N LEU A 32 0.33 0.30 -4.65
CA LEU A 32 1.03 0.10 -5.91
C LEU A 32 1.28 -1.39 -6.11
N TRP A 33 0.98 -1.88 -7.30
CA TRP A 33 1.28 -3.25 -7.65
C TRP A 33 2.67 -3.38 -8.29
N LEU A 34 3.26 -4.55 -8.15
CA LEU A 34 4.54 -4.89 -8.74
C LEU A 34 4.34 -5.86 -9.90
N GLU A 35 5.13 -5.69 -10.95
CA GLU A 35 5.13 -6.62 -12.08
C GLU A 35 5.61 -8.02 -11.65
N GLU A 36 5.08 -9.05 -12.31
CA GLU A 36 5.40 -10.44 -11.99
C GLU A 36 6.91 -10.78 -11.97
N PRO A 37 7.76 -10.24 -12.87
CA PRO A 37 9.19 -10.47 -12.79
C PRO A 37 9.80 -10.01 -11.46
N THR A 38 9.36 -8.85 -10.94
CA THR A 38 9.83 -8.32 -9.65
C THR A 38 9.33 -9.17 -8.49
N LEU A 39 8.06 -9.54 -8.47
CA LEU A 39 7.47 -10.42 -7.46
C LEU A 39 8.18 -11.79 -7.43
N THR A 40 8.46 -12.34 -8.61
CA THR A 40 9.21 -13.61 -8.73
C THR A 40 10.62 -13.49 -8.19
N LYS A 41 11.31 -12.37 -8.45
CA LYS A 41 12.65 -12.09 -7.93
C LYS A 41 12.63 -12.04 -6.40
N VAL A 42 11.69 -11.29 -5.81
CA VAL A 42 11.49 -11.21 -4.35
C VAL A 42 11.24 -12.61 -3.77
N ALA A 43 10.32 -13.38 -4.37
CA ALA A 43 9.96 -14.72 -3.89
C ALA A 43 11.14 -15.70 -3.85
N LYS A 44 12.08 -15.55 -4.75
CA LYS A 44 13.29 -16.40 -4.82
C LYS A 44 14.44 -15.93 -3.93
N ASP A 45 14.40 -14.68 -3.50
CA ASP A 45 15.46 -14.08 -2.68
C ASP A 45 15.24 -14.39 -1.19
N LYS A 46 16.00 -15.37 -0.68
CA LYS A 46 15.92 -15.81 0.72
C LYS A 46 16.24 -14.73 1.75
N LYS A 47 16.92 -13.63 1.36
CA LYS A 47 17.28 -12.53 2.25
C LYS A 47 16.17 -11.47 2.33
N ILE A 48 15.25 -11.45 1.35
CA ILE A 48 14.24 -10.41 1.20
C ILE A 48 12.82 -10.92 1.39
N LYS A 49 12.49 -12.12 0.92
CA LYS A 49 11.12 -12.65 0.85
C LYS A 49 10.34 -12.60 2.17
N ASP A 50 11.04 -12.73 3.31
CA ASP A 50 10.43 -12.79 4.64
C ASP A 50 10.34 -11.40 5.32
N LYS A 51 10.80 -10.36 4.64
CA LYS A 51 10.77 -8.97 5.11
C LYS A 51 10.20 -7.98 4.09
N PHE A 52 9.65 -8.49 2.99
CA PHE A 52 9.05 -7.70 1.92
C PHE A 52 7.54 -7.93 1.90
N TYR A 53 6.76 -6.87 1.87
CA TYR A 53 5.30 -6.94 1.94
C TYR A 53 4.67 -5.98 0.95
N VAL A 54 3.61 -6.43 0.26
CA VAL A 54 2.84 -5.62 -0.70
C VAL A 54 1.38 -5.61 -0.27
N PHE A 55 0.80 -4.42 -0.18
CA PHE A 55 -0.61 -4.20 0.14
C PHE A 55 -1.26 -3.43 -1.00
N ASP A 56 -2.21 -4.05 -1.68
CA ASP A 56 -2.83 -3.46 -2.86
C ASP A 56 -4.33 -3.80 -2.93
N HIS A 57 -5.09 -2.95 -3.60
CA HIS A 57 -6.54 -3.11 -3.77
C HIS A 57 -6.96 -3.05 -5.24
N HIS A 58 -6.02 -2.92 -6.17
CA HIS A 58 -6.33 -2.83 -7.59
C HIS A 58 -6.80 -4.17 -8.16
N LYS A 59 -7.90 -4.11 -8.91
CA LYS A 59 -8.48 -5.28 -9.57
C LYS A 59 -7.50 -5.99 -10.50
N SER A 60 -6.66 -5.23 -11.20
CA SER A 60 -5.62 -5.76 -12.09
C SER A 60 -4.60 -6.65 -11.38
N ALA A 61 -4.26 -6.33 -10.12
CA ALA A 61 -3.37 -7.15 -9.32
C ALA A 61 -4.02 -8.48 -8.91
N LEU A 62 -5.33 -8.46 -8.63
CA LEU A 62 -6.10 -9.67 -8.34
C LEU A 62 -6.27 -10.55 -9.60
N GLU A 63 -6.61 -9.94 -10.74
CA GLU A 63 -6.72 -10.63 -12.04
C GLU A 63 -5.38 -11.25 -12.48
N GLY A 64 -4.23 -10.60 -12.14
CA GLY A 64 -2.89 -11.13 -12.33
C GLY A 64 -2.53 -12.29 -11.40
N ASN A 65 -3.44 -12.68 -10.50
CA ASN A 65 -3.22 -13.76 -9.51
C ASN A 65 -1.97 -13.53 -8.63
N PHE A 66 -1.72 -12.28 -8.23
CA PHE A 66 -0.52 -11.94 -7.44
C PHE A 66 -0.67 -12.35 -5.97
N ASN A 67 -1.86 -12.66 -5.49
CA ASN A 67 -2.09 -13.30 -4.19
C ASN A 67 -1.42 -14.68 -4.02
N LYS A 68 -0.89 -15.27 -5.10
CA LYS A 68 -0.08 -16.50 -5.01
C LYS A 68 1.23 -16.32 -4.26
N TYR A 69 1.71 -15.08 -4.12
CA TYR A 69 2.91 -14.78 -3.36
C TYR A 69 2.58 -14.55 -1.87
N PRO A 70 3.23 -15.23 -0.92
CA PRO A 70 2.87 -15.18 0.50
C PRO A 70 3.09 -13.82 1.16
N PHE A 71 3.85 -12.94 0.53
CA PHE A 71 4.13 -11.59 0.99
C PHE A 71 3.23 -10.52 0.37
N THR A 72 2.21 -10.91 -0.41
CA THR A 72 1.25 -9.98 -0.99
C THR A 72 -0.11 -10.13 -0.29
N THR A 73 -0.72 -8.99 0.01
CA THR A 73 -2.10 -8.90 0.49
C THR A 73 -2.88 -8.03 -0.48
N ILE A 74 -3.72 -8.67 -1.30
CA ILE A 74 -4.54 -7.98 -2.30
C ILE A 74 -6.00 -8.24 -1.98
N ARG A 75 -6.75 -7.18 -1.66
CA ARG A 75 -8.17 -7.25 -1.34
C ARG A 75 -8.88 -6.00 -1.80
N ILE A 76 -9.95 -6.15 -2.58
CA ILE A 76 -10.72 -5.03 -3.15
C ILE A 76 -11.72 -4.50 -2.14
N GLU A 77 -12.41 -5.38 -1.41
CA GLU A 77 -13.47 -5.04 -0.47
C GLU A 77 -13.50 -5.97 0.74
N ASP A 78 -14.08 -5.53 1.82
CA ASP A 78 -14.40 -6.28 3.02
C ASP A 78 -15.79 -5.88 3.56
N GLU A 79 -16.11 -6.27 4.78
CA GLU A 79 -17.39 -5.94 5.45
C GLU A 79 -17.62 -4.45 5.68
N LYS A 80 -16.56 -3.63 5.69
CA LYS A 80 -16.65 -2.16 5.87
C LYS A 80 -16.88 -1.43 4.54
N GLY A 81 -16.44 -1.99 3.42
CA GLY A 81 -16.52 -1.42 2.08
C GLY A 81 -15.27 -1.69 1.25
N LEU A 82 -14.96 -0.76 0.34
CA LEU A 82 -13.76 -0.87 -0.49
C LEU A 82 -12.49 -0.70 0.35
N CYS A 83 -11.49 -1.53 0.09
CA CYS A 83 -10.17 -1.43 0.72
C CYS A 83 -9.27 -0.46 -0.06
N SER A 84 -8.26 0.10 0.62
CA SER A 84 -7.08 0.71 0.01
C SER A 84 -5.82 -0.01 0.49
N GLY A 85 -4.70 0.17 -0.20
CA GLY A 85 -3.42 -0.38 0.28
C GLY A 85 -3.06 0.16 1.66
N THR A 86 -3.38 1.43 1.94
CA THR A 86 -3.20 2.04 3.26
C THR A 86 -4.02 1.36 4.34
N SER A 87 -5.30 1.03 4.09
CA SER A 87 -6.13 0.33 5.07
C SER A 87 -5.64 -1.11 5.32
N LEU A 88 -5.21 -1.82 4.30
CA LEU A 88 -4.62 -3.15 4.42
C LEU A 88 -3.30 -3.14 5.19
N PHE A 89 -2.48 -2.12 4.96
CA PHE A 89 -1.24 -1.92 5.70
C PHE A 89 -1.50 -1.61 7.17
N TYR A 90 -2.47 -0.75 7.48
CA TYR A 90 -2.90 -0.47 8.85
C TYR A 90 -3.33 -1.76 9.58
N GLU A 91 -4.17 -2.59 8.96
CA GLU A 91 -4.58 -3.88 9.53
C GLU A 91 -3.37 -4.79 9.83
N TYR A 92 -2.40 -4.83 8.92
CA TYR A 92 -1.17 -5.58 9.12
C TYR A 92 -0.38 -5.07 10.33
N LEU A 93 -0.20 -3.75 10.47
CA LEU A 93 0.53 -3.16 11.59
C LEU A 93 -0.12 -3.48 12.95
N ILE A 94 -1.45 -3.46 13.02
CA ILE A 94 -2.20 -3.86 14.22
C ILE A 94 -2.00 -5.35 14.50
N LYS A 95 -2.19 -6.19 13.49
CA LYS A 95 -2.10 -7.66 13.62
C LYS A 95 -0.73 -8.12 14.11
N GLU A 96 0.33 -7.53 13.58
CA GLU A 96 1.72 -7.86 13.93
C GLU A 96 2.20 -7.15 15.21
N GLY A 97 1.35 -6.30 15.83
CA GLY A 97 1.69 -5.58 17.07
C GLY A 97 2.67 -4.41 16.89
N TYR A 98 2.88 -3.95 15.66
CA TYR A 98 3.68 -2.76 15.40
C TYR A 98 2.95 -1.47 15.75
N LEU A 99 1.63 -1.51 15.77
CA LEU A 99 0.76 -0.39 16.11
C LEU A 99 -0.30 -0.84 17.11
N ASP A 100 -0.54 -0.02 18.12
CA ASP A 100 -1.62 -0.22 19.08
C ASP A 100 -2.92 0.40 18.55
N SER A 101 -4.01 -0.38 18.59
CA SER A 101 -5.35 0.06 18.17
C SER A 101 -5.91 1.24 18.99
N SER A 102 -5.31 1.57 20.13
CA SER A 102 -5.68 2.75 20.93
C SER A 102 -5.29 4.08 20.26
N HIS A 103 -4.43 4.06 19.25
CA HIS A 103 -4.06 5.25 18.47
C HIS A 103 -5.16 5.66 17.47
N ILE A 104 -6.26 6.22 17.99
CA ILE A 104 -7.45 6.61 17.22
C ILE A 104 -7.09 7.50 16.04
N GLY A 105 -6.20 8.48 16.20
CA GLY A 105 -5.82 9.38 15.13
C GLY A 105 -5.14 8.68 13.93
N VAL A 106 -4.42 7.58 14.15
CA VAL A 106 -3.84 6.78 13.05
C VAL A 106 -4.93 6.00 12.33
N TYR A 107 -5.89 5.46 13.06
CA TYR A 107 -7.06 4.82 12.46
C TYR A 107 -7.86 5.80 11.62
N ASP A 108 -8.19 6.98 12.16
CA ASP A 108 -8.96 8.01 11.47
C ASP A 108 -8.23 8.47 10.19
N PHE A 109 -6.91 8.65 10.25
CA PHE A 109 -6.10 8.98 9.08
C PHE A 109 -6.14 7.87 8.01
N SER A 110 -6.01 6.62 8.43
CA SER A 110 -6.13 5.47 7.53
C SER A 110 -7.51 5.41 6.84
N GLU A 111 -8.59 5.66 7.59
CA GLU A 111 -9.95 5.70 7.05
C GLU A 111 -10.20 6.90 6.11
N LEU A 112 -9.66 8.07 6.41
CA LEU A 112 -9.74 9.22 5.50
C LEU A 112 -9.03 8.93 4.18
N THR A 113 -7.83 8.36 4.25
CA THR A 113 -7.07 7.94 3.06
C THR A 113 -7.82 6.88 2.27
N ARG A 114 -8.38 5.86 2.93
CA ARG A 114 -9.17 4.81 2.30
C ARG A 114 -10.38 5.38 1.57
N LYS A 115 -11.17 6.23 2.24
CA LYS A 115 -12.34 6.86 1.64
C LYS A 115 -11.98 7.68 0.40
N TYR A 116 -10.87 8.43 0.45
CA TYR A 116 -10.40 9.24 -0.67
C TYR A 116 -9.99 8.37 -1.86
N ASP A 117 -9.14 7.41 -1.64
CA ASP A 117 -8.56 6.54 -2.65
C ASP A 117 -9.62 5.68 -3.37
N THR A 118 -10.63 5.23 -2.63
CA THR A 118 -11.76 4.44 -3.16
C THR A 118 -12.93 5.29 -3.69
N TRP A 119 -12.85 6.63 -3.62
CA TRP A 119 -13.95 7.56 -3.95
C TRP A 119 -15.21 7.40 -3.08
N GLU A 120 -15.17 6.55 -2.05
CA GLU A 120 -16.30 6.37 -1.14
C GLU A 120 -16.65 7.65 -0.36
N TRP A 121 -15.68 8.57 -0.16
CA TRP A 121 -15.94 9.86 0.46
C TRP A 121 -17.09 10.61 -0.23
N LYS A 122 -17.18 10.53 -1.55
CA LYS A 122 -18.22 11.19 -2.36
C LYS A 122 -19.43 10.29 -2.59
N THR A 123 -19.21 9.03 -2.94
CA THR A 123 -20.27 8.13 -3.44
C THR A 123 -21.09 7.49 -2.33
N LYS A 124 -20.49 7.31 -1.14
CA LYS A 124 -21.10 6.56 -0.03
C LYS A 124 -21.32 7.42 1.21
N TYR A 125 -20.33 8.24 1.58
CA TYR A 125 -20.34 8.96 2.84
C TYR A 125 -20.73 10.44 2.71
N ASN A 126 -20.63 11.04 1.52
CA ASN A 126 -20.79 12.47 1.29
C ASN A 126 -19.97 13.31 2.29
N ASP A 127 -18.71 12.96 2.45
CA ASP A 127 -17.75 13.47 3.44
C ASP A 127 -16.60 14.16 2.69
N GLU A 128 -16.55 15.50 2.73
CA GLU A 128 -15.54 16.28 2.00
C GLU A 128 -14.16 16.28 2.68
N MET A 129 -14.05 15.86 3.94
CA MET A 129 -12.79 15.93 4.71
C MET A 129 -11.63 15.19 4.06
N PRO A 130 -11.79 13.98 3.47
CA PRO A 130 -10.69 13.30 2.77
C PRO A 130 -10.15 14.12 1.60
N HIS A 131 -11.02 14.80 0.86
CA HIS A 131 -10.63 15.65 -0.25
C HIS A 131 -9.92 16.93 0.22
N GLU A 132 -10.47 17.59 1.23
CA GLU A 132 -9.87 18.80 1.84
C GLU A 132 -8.46 18.50 2.38
N LEU A 133 -8.29 17.34 3.04
CA LEU A 133 -6.99 16.90 3.54
C LEU A 133 -5.96 16.72 2.41
N THR A 134 -6.37 16.15 1.30
CA THR A 134 -5.50 15.97 0.12
C THR A 134 -5.09 17.33 -0.47
N LEU A 135 -6.04 18.27 -0.61
CA LEU A 135 -5.73 19.62 -1.08
C LEU A 135 -4.74 20.35 -0.15
N LEU A 136 -4.88 20.13 1.16
CA LEU A 136 -3.93 20.68 2.13
C LEU A 136 -2.51 20.14 1.91
N PHE A 137 -2.34 18.82 1.75
CA PHE A 137 -1.04 18.22 1.48
C PHE A 137 -0.43 18.73 0.16
N ASP A 138 -1.22 18.84 -0.90
CA ASP A 138 -0.77 19.38 -2.18
C ASP A 138 -0.34 20.85 -2.11
N SER A 139 -0.87 21.60 -1.14
CA SER A 139 -0.56 23.02 -0.96
C SER A 139 0.75 23.28 -0.20
N VAL A 140 1.24 22.30 0.57
CA VAL A 140 2.44 22.43 1.43
C VAL A 140 3.63 21.60 0.93
N GLY A 141 3.44 20.77 -0.10
CA GLY A 141 4.48 19.97 -0.80
C GLY A 141 4.93 20.62 -2.06
#